data_b0593db8437dab61e680d4db056dedd0
#
_entry.id   b0593db8437dab61e680d4db056dedd0
#
_cell.length_a   1.000
_cell.length_b   1.000
_cell.length_c   1.000
_cell.angle_alpha   90.00
_cell.angle_beta   90.00
_cell.angle_gamma   90.00
#
_symmetry.space_group_name_H-M   'P 1'
#
loop_
_entity.id
_entity.type
_entity.pdbx_description
1 polymer ?
#
loop_
_entity_poly.entity_id
_entity_poly.type
_entity_poly.pdbx_seq_one_letter_code
_entity_poly.pdbx_strand_id
1 'polypeptide(L)'
;MKTAAILIGVLVGLRVVIIILAVLAILYLLMIMPRLTNRRERKKFLSVYYAHRGLHDNETPAPENSMAAFRKAVDAGYGIELDVQVTKDKIPVVFHDFTLQRVCGQEGKVCDYTYEELQKFHLCRSVETIPLFEDVLKLVDGKVPLIVELKVELTDLTVCEKADALLRNYQGLYCMESFNPLAVFWYRRHHKEVVRGQLAEAFLRTGEFKGPLYFILQNLLLNFLTKPDFVAYNHKHASVLSRKICRGLYGNMAAAWTIKSQQELDEAKKHFDVFIFDSFIPDGGKEGNLYKKI
;
A
#
# COMPACT_ATOMS: atom_id res chain seq x y z
N MET A 1 -2.17 27.70 56.87
CA MET A 1 -3.41 27.15 56.28
C MET A 1 -3.58 27.48 54.78
N LYS A 2 -3.49 28.74 54.33
CA LYS A 2 -3.66 29.11 52.91
C LYS A 2 -2.63 28.43 51.97
N THR A 3 -1.38 28.36 52.35
CA THR A 3 -0.30 27.74 51.54
C THR A 3 -0.52 26.23 51.35
N ALA A 4 -0.97 25.51 52.37
CA ALA A 4 -1.27 24.08 52.29
C ALA A 4 -2.50 23.81 51.38
N ALA A 5 -3.50 24.63 51.42
CA ALA A 5 -4.68 24.52 50.55
C ALA A 5 -4.31 24.77 49.04
N ILE A 6 -3.45 25.75 48.79
CA ILE A 6 -2.92 26.03 47.43
C ILE A 6 -2.11 24.82 46.93
N LEU A 7 -1.24 24.28 47.76
CA LEU A 7 -0.41 23.10 47.36
C LEU A 7 -1.25 21.87 47.05
N ILE A 8 -2.29 21.61 47.87
CA ILE A 8 -3.27 20.53 47.64
C ILE A 8 -3.99 20.75 46.29
N GLY A 9 -4.45 21.99 46.02
CA GLY A 9 -5.13 22.32 44.77
C GLY A 9 -4.22 22.08 43.53
N VAL A 10 -2.93 22.47 43.59
CA VAL A 10 -1.95 22.24 42.54
C VAL A 10 -1.70 20.74 42.33
N LEU A 11 -1.58 19.96 43.40
CA LEU A 11 -1.35 18.50 43.28
C LEU A 11 -2.59 17.80 42.73
N VAL A 12 -3.79 18.19 43.08
CA VAL A 12 -5.03 17.66 42.49
C VAL A 12 -5.13 18.01 41.01
N GLY A 13 -4.86 19.26 40.65
CA GLY A 13 -4.81 19.70 39.24
C GLY A 13 -3.81 18.90 38.40
N LEU A 14 -2.59 18.69 38.91
CA LEU A 14 -1.55 17.90 38.23
C LEU A 14 -1.99 16.44 38.02
N ARG A 15 -2.61 15.82 39.03
CA ARG A 15 -3.16 14.45 38.90
C ARG A 15 -4.22 14.36 37.83
N VAL A 16 -5.14 15.33 37.75
CA VAL A 16 -6.19 15.36 36.73
C VAL A 16 -5.57 15.47 35.33
N VAL A 17 -4.58 16.35 35.14
CA VAL A 17 -3.86 16.49 33.86
C VAL A 17 -3.17 15.17 33.47
N ILE A 18 -2.48 14.51 34.39
CA ILE A 18 -1.82 13.22 34.13
C ILE A 18 -2.83 12.15 33.72
N ILE A 19 -3.98 12.07 34.38
CA ILE A 19 -5.06 11.13 34.04
C ILE A 19 -5.59 11.40 32.62
N ILE A 20 -5.85 12.66 32.30
CA ILE A 20 -6.31 13.04 30.95
C ILE A 20 -5.28 12.64 29.87
N LEU A 21 -4.01 12.95 30.09
CA LEU A 21 -2.93 12.58 29.16
C LEU A 21 -2.81 11.06 29.01
N ALA A 22 -2.94 10.30 30.09
CA ALA A 22 -2.91 8.84 30.05
C ALA A 22 -4.11 8.29 29.26
N VAL A 23 -5.31 8.81 29.45
CA VAL A 23 -6.51 8.43 28.68
C VAL A 23 -6.32 8.74 27.20
N LEU A 24 -5.84 9.94 26.87
CA LEU A 24 -5.57 10.33 25.47
C LEU A 24 -4.51 9.42 24.81
N ALA A 25 -3.46 9.06 25.53
CA ALA A 25 -2.44 8.14 25.06
C ALA A 25 -3.01 6.73 24.80
N ILE A 26 -3.85 6.22 25.70
CA ILE A 26 -4.53 4.92 25.52
C ILE A 26 -5.46 4.97 24.31
N LEU A 27 -6.26 6.02 24.17
CA LEU A 27 -7.16 6.19 23.01
C LEU A 27 -6.35 6.24 21.70
N TYR A 28 -5.26 6.99 21.67
CA TYR A 28 -4.37 7.05 20.52
C TYR A 28 -3.81 5.66 20.16
N LEU A 29 -3.30 4.91 21.14
CA LEU A 29 -2.80 3.55 20.93
C LEU A 29 -3.90 2.63 20.38
N LEU A 30 -5.13 2.71 20.92
CA LEU A 30 -6.25 1.93 20.42
C LEU A 30 -6.61 2.29 18.97
N MET A 31 -6.59 3.58 18.62
CA MET A 31 -6.90 4.06 17.27
C MET A 31 -5.91 3.56 16.21
N ILE A 32 -4.62 3.57 16.51
CA ILE A 32 -3.58 3.12 15.59
C ILE A 32 -3.36 1.60 15.59
N MET A 33 -4.06 0.85 16.44
CA MET A 33 -3.84 -0.58 16.65
C MET A 33 -4.20 -1.42 15.42
N PRO A 34 -3.21 -2.06 14.75
CA PRO A 34 -3.41 -2.91 13.59
C PRO A 34 -3.97 -4.29 14.00
N ARG A 35 -4.01 -5.23 13.08
CA ARG A 35 -4.30 -6.64 13.37
C ARG A 35 -3.11 -7.27 14.09
N LEU A 36 -3.35 -7.86 15.26
CA LEU A 36 -2.33 -8.48 16.10
C LEU A 36 -2.10 -9.98 15.77
N THR A 37 -3.02 -10.57 15.06
CA THR A 37 -2.99 -11.98 14.60
C THR A 37 -2.43 -12.10 13.18
N ASN A 38 -2.45 -13.30 12.57
CA ASN A 38 -2.08 -13.53 11.16
C ASN A 38 -0.58 -13.34 10.84
N ARG A 39 0.30 -13.47 11.85
CA ARG A 39 1.75 -13.25 11.67
C ARG A 39 2.38 -14.25 10.68
N ARG A 40 1.86 -15.47 10.60
CA ARG A 40 2.36 -16.51 9.70
C ARG A 40 2.15 -16.13 8.24
N GLU A 41 0.94 -15.67 7.89
CA GLU A 41 0.61 -15.29 6.51
C GLU A 41 1.41 -14.07 6.04
N ARG A 42 1.57 -13.06 6.90
CA ARG A 42 2.40 -11.87 6.60
C ARG A 42 3.84 -12.23 6.25
N LYS A 43 4.44 -13.21 6.93
CA LYS A 43 5.84 -13.61 6.71
C LYS A 43 6.10 -14.14 5.30
N LYS A 44 5.08 -14.63 4.60
CA LYS A 44 5.22 -15.11 3.22
C LYS A 44 5.66 -14.01 2.25
N PHE A 45 5.45 -12.73 2.59
CA PHE A 45 5.77 -11.57 1.77
C PHE A 45 7.18 -10.99 2.03
N LEU A 46 7.94 -11.54 2.97
CA LEU A 46 9.24 -10.99 3.40
C LEU A 46 10.42 -11.43 2.52
N SER A 47 10.24 -12.39 1.62
CA SER A 47 11.34 -13.10 0.97
C SER A 47 11.79 -12.52 -0.36
N VAL A 48 11.12 -11.48 -0.87
CA VAL A 48 11.42 -10.87 -2.17
C VAL A 48 11.34 -9.35 -2.11
N TYR A 49 12.02 -8.69 -3.04
CA TYR A 49 11.78 -7.29 -3.37
C TYR A 49 10.65 -7.20 -4.39
N TYR A 50 9.85 -6.15 -4.31
CA TYR A 50 8.68 -5.92 -5.18
C TYR A 50 8.99 -4.82 -6.18
N ALA A 51 8.89 -5.15 -7.47
CA ALA A 51 9.01 -4.17 -8.54
C ALA A 51 7.73 -3.33 -8.60
N HIS A 52 7.85 -2.04 -8.32
CA HIS A 52 6.75 -1.05 -8.35
C HIS A 52 6.21 -0.95 -9.78
N ARG A 53 4.93 -1.26 -9.97
CA ARG A 53 4.27 -1.29 -11.29
C ARG A 53 4.96 -2.21 -12.32
N GLY A 54 5.60 -3.29 -11.85
CA GLY A 54 6.45 -4.16 -12.66
C GLY A 54 7.90 -3.66 -12.80
N LEU A 55 8.75 -4.45 -13.46
CA LEU A 55 10.14 -4.05 -13.73
C LEU A 55 10.17 -3.16 -14.98
N HIS A 56 9.72 -1.93 -14.80
CA HIS A 56 9.41 -0.99 -15.87
C HIS A 56 10.51 0.06 -16.11
N ASP A 57 10.42 0.67 -17.29
CA ASP A 57 11.09 1.91 -17.65
C ASP A 57 10.23 2.58 -18.74
N ASN A 58 9.72 3.76 -18.45
CA ASN A 58 8.77 4.48 -19.32
C ASN A 58 9.38 5.00 -20.63
N GLU A 59 10.70 4.99 -20.75
CA GLU A 59 11.41 5.32 -22.00
C GLU A 59 11.71 4.09 -22.88
N THR A 60 11.29 2.90 -22.43
CA THR A 60 11.48 1.62 -23.13
C THR A 60 10.14 1.00 -23.57
N PRO A 61 10.15 -0.11 -24.35
CA PRO A 61 8.91 -0.85 -24.66
C PRO A 61 8.21 -1.52 -23.47
N ALA A 62 8.71 -1.34 -22.24
CA ALA A 62 8.14 -1.92 -21.03
C ALA A 62 7.76 -0.80 -20.00
N PRO A 63 6.76 0.03 -20.30
CA PRO A 63 6.32 1.10 -19.39
C PRO A 63 5.64 0.56 -18.12
N GLU A 64 5.43 1.44 -17.14
CA GLU A 64 4.75 1.11 -15.88
C GLU A 64 3.38 0.43 -16.11
N ASN A 65 3.05 -0.54 -15.27
CA ASN A 65 1.79 -1.28 -15.32
C ASN A 65 1.49 -1.96 -16.68
N SER A 66 2.50 -2.29 -17.48
CA SER A 66 2.36 -2.99 -18.76
C SER A 66 2.62 -4.50 -18.63
N MET A 67 2.08 -5.27 -19.58
CA MET A 67 2.34 -6.71 -19.65
C MET A 67 3.84 -7.01 -19.84
N ALA A 68 4.56 -6.18 -20.59
CA ALA A 68 6.00 -6.29 -20.78
C ALA A 68 6.78 -6.08 -19.46
N ALA A 69 6.41 -5.06 -18.65
CA ALA A 69 7.04 -4.81 -17.35
C ALA A 69 6.79 -5.94 -16.35
N PHE A 70 5.57 -6.49 -16.33
CA PHE A 70 5.25 -7.63 -15.47
C PHE A 70 6.00 -8.90 -15.88
N ARG A 71 6.12 -9.18 -17.17
CA ARG A 71 6.92 -10.31 -17.68
C ARG A 71 8.38 -10.19 -17.23
N LYS A 72 9.00 -9.00 -17.40
CA LYS A 72 10.36 -8.74 -16.93
C LYS A 72 10.52 -8.98 -15.43
N ALA A 73 9.55 -8.56 -14.61
CA ALA A 73 9.58 -8.80 -13.15
C ALA A 73 9.49 -10.30 -12.81
N VAL A 74 8.58 -11.04 -13.47
CA VAL A 74 8.45 -12.50 -13.31
C VAL A 74 9.75 -13.22 -13.72
N ASP A 75 10.32 -12.88 -14.87
CA ASP A 75 11.53 -13.52 -15.39
C ASP A 75 12.75 -13.24 -14.49
N ALA A 76 12.80 -12.06 -13.87
CA ALA A 76 13.80 -11.70 -12.88
C ALA A 76 13.54 -12.27 -11.47
N GLY A 77 12.33 -12.79 -11.23
CA GLY A 77 11.91 -13.38 -9.95
C GLY A 77 11.60 -12.36 -8.87
N TYR A 78 11.29 -11.11 -9.21
CA TYR A 78 10.79 -10.11 -8.28
C TYR A 78 9.30 -10.30 -8.03
N GLY A 79 8.85 -10.02 -6.81
CA GLY A 79 7.44 -9.75 -6.55
C GLY A 79 7.00 -8.52 -7.35
N ILE A 80 5.70 -8.38 -7.54
CA ILE A 80 5.14 -7.27 -8.31
C ILE A 80 4.19 -6.49 -7.40
N GLU A 81 4.35 -5.19 -7.35
CA GLU A 81 3.31 -4.28 -6.91
C GLU A 81 2.61 -3.71 -8.17
N LEU A 82 1.29 -3.59 -8.13
CA LEU A 82 0.48 -3.11 -9.24
C LEU A 82 -0.82 -2.43 -8.78
N ASP A 83 -1.38 -1.59 -9.63
CA ASP A 83 -2.51 -0.72 -9.34
C ASP A 83 -3.78 -1.14 -10.09
N VAL A 84 -4.87 -1.46 -9.39
CA VAL A 84 -6.12 -1.88 -10.03
C VAL A 84 -7.19 -0.79 -9.93
N GLN A 85 -7.81 -0.50 -11.07
CA GLN A 85 -8.98 0.35 -11.23
C GLN A 85 -10.08 -0.39 -12.00
N VAL A 86 -11.25 0.23 -12.14
CA VAL A 86 -12.34 -0.27 -12.98
C VAL A 86 -12.70 0.72 -14.06
N THR A 87 -12.96 0.20 -15.25
CA THR A 87 -13.45 0.92 -16.42
C THR A 87 -14.91 1.37 -16.23
N LYS A 88 -15.45 2.12 -17.20
CA LYS A 88 -16.87 2.50 -17.26
C LYS A 88 -17.80 1.29 -17.24
N ASP A 89 -17.44 0.24 -17.96
CA ASP A 89 -18.15 -1.05 -18.03
C ASP A 89 -17.77 -2.03 -16.91
N LYS A 90 -17.10 -1.50 -15.85
CA LYS A 90 -16.78 -2.22 -14.61
C LYS A 90 -15.84 -3.42 -14.78
N ILE A 91 -14.95 -3.35 -15.75
CA ILE A 91 -13.89 -4.33 -15.98
C ILE A 91 -12.64 -3.92 -15.19
N PRO A 92 -12.02 -4.80 -14.38
CA PRO A 92 -10.76 -4.50 -13.70
C PRO A 92 -9.60 -4.41 -14.68
N VAL A 93 -8.89 -3.28 -14.62
CA VAL A 93 -7.70 -2.99 -15.42
C VAL A 93 -6.55 -2.54 -14.53
N VAL A 94 -5.32 -2.61 -15.05
CA VAL A 94 -4.14 -2.22 -14.27
C VAL A 94 -3.62 -0.88 -14.76
N PHE A 95 -3.76 0.15 -13.91
CA PHE A 95 -3.36 1.52 -14.21
C PHE A 95 -3.29 2.36 -12.93
N HIS A 96 -2.23 3.20 -12.78
CA HIS A 96 -1.99 3.92 -11.52
C HIS A 96 -2.87 5.17 -11.34
N ASP A 97 -2.77 6.13 -12.28
CA ASP A 97 -3.42 7.44 -12.12
C ASP A 97 -4.93 7.32 -12.34
N PHE A 98 -5.72 8.14 -11.66
CA PHE A 98 -7.15 8.20 -12.00
C PHE A 98 -7.37 8.78 -13.39
N THR A 99 -6.47 9.69 -13.86
CA THR A 99 -6.53 10.32 -15.19
C THR A 99 -5.54 9.68 -16.17
N LEU A 100 -5.87 9.70 -17.45
CA LEU A 100 -5.06 9.10 -18.52
C LEU A 100 -3.91 10.00 -18.99
N GLN A 101 -3.89 11.28 -18.57
CA GLN A 101 -3.04 12.32 -19.15
C GLN A 101 -1.54 12.01 -19.09
N ARG A 102 -1.02 11.60 -17.92
CA ARG A 102 0.44 11.42 -17.72
C ARG A 102 1.00 10.26 -18.55
N VAL A 103 0.29 9.15 -18.58
CA VAL A 103 0.80 7.90 -19.17
C VAL A 103 0.33 7.71 -20.61
N CYS A 104 -0.92 8.08 -20.90
CA CYS A 104 -1.52 7.87 -22.23
C CYS A 104 -1.62 9.17 -23.07
N GLY A 105 -1.36 10.35 -22.48
CA GLY A 105 -1.53 11.63 -23.18
C GLY A 105 -2.99 11.95 -23.54
N GLN A 106 -3.96 11.29 -22.92
CA GLN A 106 -5.38 11.43 -23.18
C GLN A 106 -6.09 12.15 -22.04
N GLU A 107 -7.15 12.88 -22.35
CA GLU A 107 -8.04 13.47 -21.35
C GLU A 107 -8.94 12.42 -20.70
N GLY A 108 -9.55 12.78 -19.56
CA GLY A 108 -10.50 11.92 -18.85
C GLY A 108 -9.86 10.93 -17.88
N LYS A 109 -10.73 10.13 -17.25
CA LYS A 109 -10.37 9.13 -16.24
C LYS A 109 -10.53 7.72 -16.82
N VAL A 110 -9.90 6.73 -16.18
CA VAL A 110 -10.09 5.31 -16.53
C VAL A 110 -11.58 4.93 -16.49
N CYS A 111 -12.33 5.39 -15.50
CA CYS A 111 -13.76 5.09 -15.36
C CYS A 111 -14.69 5.81 -16.35
N ASP A 112 -14.19 6.73 -17.17
CA ASP A 112 -14.97 7.41 -18.21
C ASP A 112 -15.07 6.58 -19.50
N TYR A 113 -14.17 5.59 -19.69
CA TYR A 113 -14.03 4.78 -20.90
C TYR A 113 -14.36 3.31 -20.64
N THR A 114 -14.92 2.65 -21.66
CA THR A 114 -15.02 1.19 -21.70
C THR A 114 -13.64 0.57 -21.91
N TYR A 115 -13.47 -0.72 -21.61
CA TYR A 115 -12.21 -1.40 -21.87
C TYR A 115 -11.80 -1.35 -23.35
N GLU A 116 -12.76 -1.54 -24.27
CA GLU A 116 -12.51 -1.46 -25.72
C GLU A 116 -11.99 -0.08 -26.16
N GLU A 117 -12.51 0.98 -25.57
CA GLU A 117 -12.05 2.36 -25.83
C GLU A 117 -10.63 2.57 -25.30
N LEU A 118 -10.30 2.06 -24.09
CA LEU A 118 -8.98 2.16 -23.50
C LEU A 118 -7.90 1.44 -24.31
N GLN A 119 -8.25 0.38 -25.06
CA GLN A 119 -7.30 -0.33 -25.92
C GLN A 119 -6.76 0.49 -27.09
N LYS A 120 -7.36 1.65 -27.38
CA LYS A 120 -6.87 2.60 -28.38
C LYS A 120 -5.75 3.50 -27.85
N PHE A 121 -5.51 3.49 -26.55
CA PHE A 121 -4.54 4.35 -25.88
C PHE A 121 -3.27 3.56 -25.51
N HIS A 122 -2.14 4.05 -25.97
CA HIS A 122 -0.85 3.43 -25.67
C HIS A 122 -0.26 3.97 -24.36
N LEU A 123 0.45 3.11 -23.66
CA LEU A 123 1.20 3.46 -22.45
C LEU A 123 2.54 4.10 -22.85
N CYS A 124 2.75 5.35 -22.46
CA CYS A 124 3.94 6.11 -22.81
C CYS A 124 4.19 6.13 -24.33
N ARG A 125 5.43 5.87 -24.76
CA ARG A 125 5.80 5.79 -26.18
C ARG A 125 5.94 4.34 -26.67
N SER A 126 5.18 3.41 -26.08
CA SER A 126 5.26 1.98 -26.40
C SER A 126 4.08 1.52 -27.26
N VAL A 127 4.07 0.23 -27.60
CA VAL A 127 2.91 -0.45 -28.20
C VAL A 127 2.00 -1.10 -27.16
N GLU A 128 2.39 -1.06 -25.89
CA GLU A 128 1.61 -1.61 -24.79
C GLU A 128 0.34 -0.74 -24.55
N THR A 129 -0.74 -1.39 -24.20
CA THR A 129 -2.01 -0.77 -23.81
C THR A 129 -2.34 -1.09 -22.35
N ILE A 130 -3.39 -0.48 -21.80
CA ILE A 130 -3.84 -0.74 -20.44
C ILE A 130 -4.29 -2.20 -20.33
N PRO A 131 -3.61 -3.06 -19.52
CA PRO A 131 -3.93 -4.49 -19.48
C PRO A 131 -5.14 -4.79 -18.61
N LEU A 132 -5.86 -5.88 -18.94
CA LEU A 132 -6.81 -6.51 -18.04
C LEU A 132 -6.10 -7.04 -16.80
N PHE A 133 -6.67 -6.83 -15.64
CA PHE A 133 -6.16 -7.42 -14.41
C PHE A 133 -6.14 -8.96 -14.47
N GLU A 134 -7.17 -9.55 -15.10
CA GLU A 134 -7.22 -11.01 -15.32
C GLU A 134 -6.03 -11.53 -16.14
N ASP A 135 -5.61 -10.81 -17.18
CA ASP A 135 -4.49 -11.24 -18.02
C ASP A 135 -3.14 -11.09 -17.30
N VAL A 136 -3.01 -10.08 -16.43
CA VAL A 136 -1.86 -9.96 -15.54
C VAL A 136 -1.80 -11.15 -14.57
N LEU A 137 -2.92 -11.54 -13.95
CA LEU A 137 -2.99 -12.72 -13.07
C LEU A 137 -2.61 -14.00 -13.81
N LYS A 138 -3.06 -14.20 -15.06
CA LYS A 138 -2.69 -15.33 -15.92
C LYS A 138 -1.20 -15.34 -16.25
N LEU A 139 -0.60 -14.17 -16.55
CA LEU A 139 0.83 -14.04 -16.84
C LEU A 139 1.68 -14.41 -15.63
N VAL A 140 1.33 -13.88 -14.46
CA VAL A 140 2.07 -14.11 -13.22
C VAL A 140 1.93 -15.56 -12.76
N ASP A 141 0.74 -16.14 -12.84
CA ASP A 141 0.44 -17.57 -12.64
C ASP A 141 1.10 -18.14 -11.36
N GLY A 142 1.07 -17.37 -10.27
CA GLY A 142 1.66 -17.77 -8.99
C GLY A 142 3.18 -17.83 -8.91
N LYS A 143 3.91 -17.46 -9.98
CA LYS A 143 5.38 -17.55 -10.05
C LYS A 143 6.08 -16.61 -9.10
N VAL A 144 5.48 -15.46 -8.83
CA VAL A 144 5.96 -14.44 -7.89
C VAL A 144 4.79 -13.88 -7.08
N PRO A 145 5.02 -13.34 -5.86
CA PRO A 145 3.96 -12.75 -5.06
C PRO A 145 3.52 -11.40 -5.60
N LEU A 146 2.25 -11.06 -5.38
CA LEU A 146 1.63 -9.80 -5.75
C LEU A 146 1.29 -8.94 -4.53
N ILE A 147 1.55 -7.64 -4.62
CA ILE A 147 0.94 -6.58 -3.83
C ILE A 147 -0.02 -5.84 -4.75
N VAL A 148 -1.31 -5.90 -4.48
CA VAL A 148 -2.37 -5.33 -5.32
C VAL A 148 -2.92 -4.09 -4.67
N GLU A 149 -2.55 -2.91 -5.18
CA GLU A 149 -3.16 -1.66 -4.74
C GLU A 149 -4.54 -1.49 -5.38
N LEU A 150 -5.57 -1.31 -4.56
CA LEU A 150 -6.93 -1.01 -5.02
C LEU A 150 -7.16 0.50 -5.00
N LYS A 151 -7.32 1.10 -6.18
CA LYS A 151 -7.54 2.54 -6.37
C LYS A 151 -9.02 2.86 -6.14
N VAL A 152 -9.37 3.19 -4.91
CA VAL A 152 -10.74 3.59 -4.54
C VAL A 152 -10.87 5.10 -4.59
N GLU A 153 -11.68 5.62 -5.51
CA GLU A 153 -12.03 7.03 -5.57
C GLU A 153 -13.22 7.29 -4.64
N LEU A 154 -13.05 8.21 -3.68
CA LEU A 154 -14.06 8.57 -2.68
C LEU A 154 -14.62 7.36 -1.94
N THR A 155 -15.84 6.93 -2.26
CA THR A 155 -16.57 5.84 -1.59
C THR A 155 -17.00 4.72 -2.53
N ASP A 156 -16.60 4.76 -3.82
CA ASP A 156 -16.93 3.72 -4.80
C ASP A 156 -16.04 2.49 -4.59
N LEU A 157 -16.61 1.45 -4.00
CA LEU A 157 -15.93 0.19 -3.70
C LEU A 157 -16.06 -0.86 -4.82
N THR A 158 -16.55 -0.48 -6.01
CA THR A 158 -16.72 -1.41 -7.15
C THR A 158 -15.41 -2.11 -7.50
N VAL A 159 -14.26 -1.41 -7.42
CA VAL A 159 -12.95 -2.02 -7.66
C VAL A 159 -12.65 -3.16 -6.67
N CYS A 160 -13.05 -3.02 -5.40
CA CYS A 160 -12.87 -4.08 -4.40
C CYS A 160 -13.64 -5.34 -4.78
N GLU A 161 -14.93 -5.19 -5.15
CA GLU A 161 -15.80 -6.31 -5.54
C GLU A 161 -15.29 -7.01 -6.81
N LYS A 162 -14.93 -6.24 -7.83
CA LYS A 162 -14.52 -6.75 -9.14
C LYS A 162 -13.13 -7.38 -9.11
N ALA A 163 -12.16 -6.76 -8.44
CA ALA A 163 -10.83 -7.33 -8.26
C ALA A 163 -10.87 -8.61 -7.41
N ASP A 164 -11.64 -8.61 -6.31
CA ASP A 164 -11.81 -9.77 -5.45
C ASP A 164 -12.42 -10.98 -6.19
N ALA A 165 -13.37 -10.76 -7.08
CA ALA A 165 -13.96 -11.82 -7.90
C ALA A 165 -12.92 -12.58 -8.73
N LEU A 166 -11.87 -11.89 -9.20
CA LEU A 166 -10.74 -12.50 -9.90
C LEU A 166 -9.74 -13.13 -8.94
N LEU A 167 -9.39 -12.41 -7.86
CA LEU A 167 -8.39 -12.84 -6.88
C LEU A 167 -8.78 -14.11 -6.12
N ARG A 168 -10.06 -14.34 -5.86
CA ARG A 168 -10.56 -15.58 -5.24
C ARG A 168 -10.25 -16.85 -6.05
N ASN A 169 -10.09 -16.71 -7.35
CA ASN A 169 -9.77 -17.82 -8.25
C ASN A 169 -8.25 -17.92 -8.52
N TYR A 170 -7.48 -16.93 -8.10
CA TYR A 170 -6.03 -16.89 -8.30
C TYR A 170 -5.32 -17.79 -7.29
N GLN A 171 -4.47 -18.68 -7.76
CA GLN A 171 -3.77 -19.66 -6.92
C GLN A 171 -2.41 -19.15 -6.40
N GLY A 172 -1.96 -17.96 -6.84
CA GLY A 172 -0.71 -17.34 -6.41
C GLY A 172 -0.82 -16.64 -5.06
N LEU A 173 0.33 -16.33 -4.48
CA LEU A 173 0.41 -15.52 -3.28
C LEU A 173 0.13 -14.05 -3.61
N TYR A 174 -0.84 -13.46 -2.94
CA TYR A 174 -1.13 -12.04 -3.05
C TYR A 174 -1.52 -11.43 -1.70
N CYS A 175 -1.34 -10.14 -1.58
CA CYS A 175 -1.99 -9.29 -0.59
C CYS A 175 -2.58 -8.07 -1.29
N MET A 176 -3.49 -7.39 -0.61
CA MET A 176 -4.05 -6.14 -1.10
C MET A 176 -3.59 -4.96 -0.25
N GLU A 177 -3.54 -3.78 -0.85
CA GLU A 177 -3.36 -2.52 -0.12
C GLU A 177 -4.17 -1.39 -0.75
N SER A 178 -4.37 -0.32 -0.01
CA SER A 178 -5.00 0.90 -0.51
C SER A 178 -4.68 2.10 0.38
N PHE A 179 -4.58 3.28 -0.22
CA PHE A 179 -4.63 4.56 0.50
C PHE A 179 -6.00 4.80 1.14
N ASN A 180 -7.07 4.34 0.47
CA ASN A 180 -8.42 4.50 0.98
C ASN A 180 -8.74 3.45 2.04
N PRO A 181 -8.95 3.86 3.33
CA PRO A 181 -9.23 2.91 4.40
C PRO A 181 -10.55 2.13 4.20
N LEU A 182 -11.45 2.61 3.35
CA LEU A 182 -12.70 1.88 3.04
C LEU A 182 -12.42 0.58 2.30
N ALA A 183 -11.42 0.53 1.40
CA ALA A 183 -11.01 -0.70 0.74
C ALA A 183 -10.46 -1.72 1.74
N VAL A 184 -9.56 -1.27 2.64
CA VAL A 184 -8.99 -2.13 3.68
C VAL A 184 -10.06 -2.64 4.65
N PHE A 185 -11.03 -1.78 4.99
CA PHE A 185 -12.18 -2.15 5.81
C PHE A 185 -13.11 -3.15 5.08
N TRP A 186 -13.33 -2.97 3.78
CA TRP A 186 -14.11 -3.89 2.96
C TRP A 186 -13.52 -5.30 3.01
N TYR A 187 -12.22 -5.46 2.78
CA TYR A 187 -11.52 -6.76 2.90
C TYR A 187 -11.54 -7.31 4.32
N ARG A 188 -11.45 -6.46 5.34
CA ARG A 188 -11.63 -6.91 6.74
C ARG A 188 -12.99 -7.56 6.95
N ARG A 189 -14.04 -7.08 6.30
CA ARG A 189 -15.42 -7.55 6.49
C ARG A 189 -15.73 -8.80 5.66
N HIS A 190 -15.23 -8.86 4.44
CA HIS A 190 -15.60 -9.89 3.47
C HIS A 190 -14.57 -11.02 3.36
N HIS A 191 -13.25 -10.70 3.46
CA HIS A 191 -12.14 -11.64 3.25
C HIS A 191 -11.09 -11.50 4.35
N LYS A 192 -11.37 -12.04 5.53
CA LYS A 192 -10.50 -11.94 6.71
C LYS A 192 -9.18 -12.67 6.55
N GLU A 193 -9.13 -13.67 5.69
CA GLU A 193 -7.96 -14.49 5.36
C GLU A 193 -6.95 -13.72 4.51
N VAL A 194 -7.39 -12.80 3.67
CA VAL A 194 -6.51 -12.00 2.82
C VAL A 194 -5.66 -11.06 3.67
N VAL A 195 -4.35 -11.07 3.42
CA VAL A 195 -3.40 -10.11 4.00
C VAL A 195 -3.66 -8.74 3.39
N ARG A 196 -3.88 -7.73 4.24
CA ARG A 196 -4.29 -6.40 3.81
C ARG A 196 -3.42 -5.32 4.42
N GLY A 197 -3.06 -4.34 3.61
CA GLY A 197 -2.22 -3.20 3.96
C GLY A 197 -2.95 -1.88 3.98
N GLN A 198 -2.55 -0.99 4.88
CA GLN A 198 -2.90 0.41 4.83
C GLN A 198 -1.75 1.19 4.22
N LEU A 199 -1.94 1.75 3.02
CA LEU A 199 -1.02 2.71 2.42
C LEU A 199 -1.18 4.08 3.10
N ALA A 200 -0.07 4.71 3.40
CA ALA A 200 -0.06 6.06 3.95
C ALA A 200 1.28 6.78 3.66
N GLU A 201 1.24 8.09 3.74
CA GLU A 201 2.43 8.93 3.72
C GLU A 201 2.23 10.16 4.62
N ALA A 202 3.24 11.00 4.72
CA ALA A 202 3.16 12.25 5.49
C ALA A 202 2.47 13.35 4.67
N PHE A 203 1.20 13.13 4.29
CA PHE A 203 0.40 13.99 3.40
C PHE A 203 0.51 15.49 3.69
N LEU A 204 0.46 15.88 4.97
CA LEU A 204 0.53 17.28 5.38
C LEU A 204 1.92 17.91 5.17
N ARG A 205 2.98 17.08 5.02
CA ARG A 205 4.36 17.57 4.79
C ARG A 205 4.65 17.82 3.31
N THR A 206 3.95 17.13 2.41
CA THR A 206 4.10 17.35 0.96
C THR A 206 3.51 18.68 0.51
N GLY A 207 2.58 19.26 1.30
CA GLY A 207 1.90 20.52 0.99
C GLY A 207 0.76 20.40 -0.03
N GLU A 208 0.61 19.25 -0.68
CA GLU A 208 -0.44 18.98 -1.66
C GLU A 208 -1.80 18.76 -0.99
N PHE A 209 -1.80 18.18 0.21
CA PHE A 209 -2.99 17.79 0.93
C PHE A 209 -3.17 18.60 2.22
N LYS A 210 -4.39 19.07 2.49
CA LYS A 210 -4.71 19.88 3.66
C LYS A 210 -5.99 19.39 4.34
N GLY A 211 -6.07 19.59 5.65
CA GLY A 211 -7.27 19.34 6.42
C GLY A 211 -7.20 18.12 7.35
N PRO A 212 -8.20 17.96 8.23
CA PRO A 212 -8.20 16.97 9.31
C PRO A 212 -8.21 15.52 8.82
N LEU A 213 -8.79 15.26 7.65
CA LEU A 213 -8.80 13.91 7.06
C LEU A 213 -7.36 13.41 6.82
N TYR A 214 -6.51 14.24 6.21
CA TYR A 214 -5.13 13.84 5.93
C TYR A 214 -4.28 13.70 7.18
N PHE A 215 -4.59 14.46 8.25
CA PHE A 215 -4.01 14.22 9.57
C PHE A 215 -4.39 12.83 10.12
N ILE A 216 -5.64 12.43 9.98
CA ILE A 216 -6.13 11.12 10.40
C ILE A 216 -5.43 10.00 9.61
N LEU A 217 -5.35 10.12 8.27
CA LEU A 217 -4.75 9.13 7.39
C LEU A 217 -3.25 8.98 7.62
N GLN A 218 -2.49 10.09 7.64
CA GLN A 218 -1.03 10.03 7.83
C GLN A 218 -0.65 9.46 9.19
N ASN A 219 -1.49 9.65 10.23
CA ASN A 219 -1.25 9.14 11.58
C ASN A 219 -1.92 7.77 11.84
N LEU A 220 -2.46 7.12 10.81
CA LEU A 220 -3.02 5.77 10.88
C LEU A 220 -4.16 5.63 11.90
N LEU A 221 -4.88 6.71 12.19
CA LEU A 221 -5.88 6.74 13.26
C LEU A 221 -7.12 5.88 12.97
N LEU A 222 -7.28 5.37 11.75
CA LEU A 222 -8.36 4.46 11.36
C LEU A 222 -7.98 2.97 11.43
N ASN A 223 -6.76 2.64 11.87
CA ASN A 223 -6.34 1.24 11.97
C ASN A 223 -7.23 0.39 12.87
N PHE A 224 -7.85 0.98 13.89
CA PHE A 224 -8.82 0.26 14.74
C PHE A 224 -10.05 -0.23 13.96
N LEU A 225 -10.44 0.47 12.88
CA LEU A 225 -11.51 0.07 11.97
C LEU A 225 -11.01 -0.89 10.89
N THR A 226 -9.87 -0.60 10.26
CA THR A 226 -9.37 -1.35 9.11
C THR A 226 -8.61 -2.60 9.51
N LYS A 227 -7.97 -2.61 10.70
CA LYS A 227 -7.13 -3.71 11.21
C LYS A 227 -6.17 -4.25 10.14
N PRO A 228 -5.26 -3.41 9.61
CA PRO A 228 -4.34 -3.84 8.57
C PRO A 228 -3.34 -4.86 9.12
N ASP A 229 -2.95 -5.82 8.29
CA ASP A 229 -1.89 -6.77 8.58
C ASP A 229 -0.51 -6.14 8.43
N PHE A 230 -0.38 -5.14 7.53
CA PHE A 230 0.83 -4.35 7.35
C PHE A 230 0.49 -2.88 7.09
N VAL A 231 1.49 -2.03 7.29
CA VAL A 231 1.44 -0.61 6.94
C VAL A 231 2.49 -0.35 5.87
N ALA A 232 2.05 0.06 4.67
CA ALA A 232 2.93 0.55 3.62
C ALA A 232 3.07 2.07 3.75
N TYR A 233 4.31 2.53 3.95
CA TYR A 233 4.56 3.94 4.23
C TYR A 233 5.73 4.46 3.39
N ASN A 234 5.61 5.71 2.92
CA ASN A 234 6.71 6.38 2.22
C ASN A 234 7.98 6.38 3.09
N HIS A 235 9.03 5.71 2.62
CA HIS A 235 10.26 5.44 3.38
C HIS A 235 10.95 6.73 3.87
N LYS A 236 10.81 7.84 3.15
CA LYS A 236 11.35 9.16 3.53
C LYS A 236 10.77 9.69 4.84
N HIS A 237 9.64 9.15 5.26
CA HIS A 237 8.93 9.51 6.49
C HIS A 237 8.93 8.40 7.54
N ALA A 238 9.98 7.58 7.58
CA ALA A 238 10.15 6.49 8.53
C ALA A 238 10.03 6.90 10.01
N SER A 239 10.23 8.18 10.33
CA SER A 239 10.20 8.73 11.70
C SER A 239 8.79 8.99 12.26
N VAL A 240 7.71 8.87 11.48
CA VAL A 240 6.33 9.11 11.94
C VAL A 240 5.98 8.20 13.11
N LEU A 241 5.47 8.80 14.20
CA LEU A 241 5.27 8.13 15.48
C LEU A 241 4.31 6.94 15.40
N SER A 242 3.15 7.11 14.75
CA SER A 242 2.14 6.05 14.58
C SER A 242 2.74 4.82 13.88
N ARG A 243 3.50 5.03 12.79
CA ARG A 243 4.19 3.96 12.07
C ARG A 243 5.21 3.24 12.98
N LYS A 244 6.03 4.00 13.72
CA LYS A 244 7.00 3.42 14.67
C LYS A 244 6.32 2.56 15.73
N ILE A 245 5.22 3.04 16.30
CA ILE A 245 4.44 2.29 17.30
C ILE A 245 3.81 1.05 16.66
N CYS A 246 3.24 1.14 15.46
CA CYS A 246 2.67 -0.01 14.76
C CYS A 246 3.71 -1.12 14.58
N ARG A 247 4.94 -0.79 14.13
CA ARG A 247 6.01 -1.78 13.96
C ARG A 247 6.61 -2.24 15.30
N GLY A 248 6.99 -1.31 16.17
CA GLY A 248 7.75 -1.60 17.39
C GLY A 248 6.90 -2.22 18.49
N LEU A 249 5.74 -1.62 18.82
CA LEU A 249 4.89 -2.09 19.90
C LEU A 249 3.96 -3.23 19.47
N TYR A 250 3.33 -3.11 18.32
CA TYR A 250 2.34 -4.10 17.85
C TYR A 250 2.93 -5.19 16.96
N GLY A 251 4.20 -5.08 16.54
CA GLY A 251 4.85 -6.04 15.65
C GLY A 251 4.16 -6.12 14.28
N ASN A 252 3.63 -4.99 13.81
CA ASN A 252 3.02 -4.90 12.49
C ASN A 252 4.11 -4.92 11.41
N MET A 253 3.89 -5.63 10.30
CA MET A 253 4.79 -5.64 9.17
C MET A 253 4.79 -4.25 8.51
N ALA A 254 5.95 -3.74 8.14
CA ALA A 254 6.11 -2.43 7.51
C ALA A 254 6.65 -2.57 6.09
N ALA A 255 5.93 -2.06 5.10
CA ALA A 255 6.37 -1.98 3.71
C ALA A 255 6.86 -0.56 3.38
N ALA A 256 8.01 -0.47 2.70
CA ALA A 256 8.61 0.79 2.24
C ALA A 256 8.31 1.00 0.76
N TRP A 257 7.87 2.19 0.39
CA TRP A 257 7.66 2.64 -0.99
C TRP A 257 8.06 4.12 -1.16
N THR A 258 8.42 4.64 -2.30
CA THR A 258 9.01 3.88 -3.39
C THR A 258 10.50 4.09 -3.32
N ILE A 259 11.28 3.03 -3.25
CA ILE A 259 12.73 3.05 -3.07
C ILE A 259 13.38 3.15 -4.45
N LYS A 260 14.24 4.15 -4.66
CA LYS A 260 14.79 4.49 -5.98
C LYS A 260 16.30 4.35 -6.10
N SER A 261 16.97 3.81 -5.07
CA SER A 261 18.41 3.54 -5.12
C SER A 261 18.79 2.49 -4.09
N GLN A 262 19.98 1.88 -4.28
CA GLN A 262 20.56 0.96 -3.30
C GLN A 262 20.78 1.64 -1.94
N GLN A 263 21.21 2.90 -1.93
CA GLN A 263 21.41 3.65 -0.70
C GLN A 263 20.10 3.85 0.07
N GLU A 264 19.00 4.19 -0.62
CA GLU A 264 17.67 4.30 -0.01
C GLU A 264 17.19 2.94 0.53
N LEU A 265 17.48 1.84 -0.20
CA LEU A 265 17.15 0.47 0.23
C LEU A 265 17.88 0.10 1.52
N ASP A 266 19.18 0.37 1.61
CA ASP A 266 19.98 0.02 2.77
C ASP A 266 19.59 0.84 4.01
N GLU A 267 19.16 2.08 3.82
CA GLU A 267 18.58 2.88 4.91
C GLU A 267 17.19 2.37 5.30
N ALA A 268 16.34 2.04 4.32
CA ALA A 268 14.99 1.53 4.58
C ALA A 268 14.99 0.19 5.33
N LYS A 269 15.96 -0.69 5.11
CA LYS A 269 16.13 -1.98 5.83
C LYS A 269 16.19 -1.82 7.36
N LYS A 270 16.64 -0.68 7.86
CA LYS A 270 16.66 -0.39 9.31
C LYS A 270 15.25 -0.21 9.90
N HIS A 271 14.27 0.15 9.07
CA HIS A 271 12.97 0.64 9.50
C HIS A 271 11.77 -0.13 8.94
N PHE A 272 11.98 -0.95 7.91
CA PHE A 272 10.93 -1.65 7.19
C PHE A 272 11.29 -3.12 7.00
N ASP A 273 10.34 -3.91 6.53
CA ASP A 273 10.41 -5.36 6.40
C ASP A 273 10.16 -5.83 4.95
N VAL A 274 9.39 -5.05 4.17
CA VAL A 274 9.05 -5.28 2.75
C VAL A 274 9.47 -4.04 1.96
N PHE A 275 9.96 -4.22 0.73
CA PHE A 275 10.57 -3.14 -0.05
C PHE A 275 10.01 -3.14 -1.47
N ILE A 276 9.32 -2.04 -1.81
CA ILE A 276 8.79 -1.77 -3.15
C ILE A 276 9.76 -0.79 -3.81
N PHE A 277 10.46 -1.26 -4.86
CA PHE A 277 11.53 -0.54 -5.53
C PHE A 277 11.17 -0.12 -6.96
N ASP A 278 11.84 0.92 -7.45
CA ASP A 278 11.62 1.52 -8.76
C ASP A 278 12.93 2.10 -9.33
N SER A 279 13.10 2.08 -10.63
CA SER A 279 14.18 2.78 -11.36
C SER A 279 15.62 2.29 -11.09
N PHE A 280 15.81 1.17 -10.42
CA PHE A 280 17.11 0.50 -10.24
C PHE A 280 16.92 -0.99 -10.01
N ILE A 281 18.01 -1.76 -10.03
CA ILE A 281 18.01 -3.19 -9.70
C ILE A 281 18.67 -3.36 -8.33
N PRO A 282 17.96 -3.87 -7.31
CA PRO A 282 18.50 -4.10 -5.99
C PRO A 282 19.65 -5.14 -6.00
N ASP A 283 20.74 -4.87 -5.26
CA ASP A 283 21.81 -5.84 -5.04
C ASP A 283 21.27 -7.07 -4.30
N GLY A 284 21.72 -8.27 -4.73
CA GLY A 284 21.29 -9.56 -4.14
C GLY A 284 19.90 -10.03 -4.60
N GLY A 285 19.26 -9.34 -5.53
CA GLY A 285 17.91 -9.68 -6.01
C GLY A 285 17.78 -11.08 -6.61
N LYS A 286 18.85 -11.65 -7.16
CA LYS A 286 18.86 -13.04 -7.67
C LYS A 286 19.17 -14.08 -6.59
N GLU A 287 19.89 -13.72 -5.52
CA GLU A 287 20.27 -14.64 -4.44
C GLU A 287 19.24 -14.70 -3.31
N GLY A 288 18.45 -13.63 -3.13
CA GLY A 288 17.39 -13.53 -2.13
C GLY A 288 16.08 -14.24 -2.49
N ASN A 289 16.01 -14.94 -3.63
CA ASN A 289 14.80 -15.60 -4.11
C ASN A 289 14.56 -16.94 -3.38
N LEU A 290 14.13 -16.88 -2.13
CA LEU A 290 13.71 -18.04 -1.32
C LEU A 290 12.47 -18.78 -1.88
N TYR A 291 11.79 -18.20 -2.85
CA TYR A 291 10.59 -18.80 -3.48
C TYR A 291 10.87 -20.10 -4.26
N LYS A 292 12.12 -20.36 -4.65
CA LYS A 292 12.51 -21.62 -5.31
C LYS A 292 12.77 -22.79 -4.34
N LYS A 293 12.56 -22.58 -3.01
CA LYS A 293 12.87 -23.60 -1.99
C LYS A 293 11.71 -23.96 -1.04
N ILE A 294 10.46 -23.59 -1.38
CA ILE A 294 9.29 -24.00 -0.59
C ILE A 294 8.40 -24.90 -1.44
#